data_dd1d0d8db9e2b509190418f36d3a3f3c
#
_entry.id   dd1d0d8db9e2b509190418f36d3a3f3c
#
_cell.length_a   1.000
_cell.length_b   1.000
_cell.length_c   1.000
_cell.angle_alpha   90.00
_cell.angle_beta   90.00
_cell.angle_gamma   90.00
#
_symmetry.space_group_name_H-M   'P 1'
#
loop_
_entity.id
_entity.type
_entity.pdbx_description
1 polymer ?
#
loop_
_entity_poly.entity_id
_entity_poly.type
_entity_poly.pdbx_seq_one_letter_code
_entity_poly.pdbx_strand_id
1 'polypeptide(L)'
;MEKLEKTAAALRRRGFEAVVFETAKEAADYLLSDMPAGETVGFGGCMTAKQMGLETLLRAAGHKVLWHWEAEPAERPALLHEAMNAPLYVCSANAVTEDGLMVQIDGTGNRISAA
;
A
#
# COMPACT_ATOMS: atom_id res chain seq x y z
N MET A 1 10.17 -18.19 3.91
CA MET A 1 9.45 -18.24 2.63
C MET A 1 8.28 -19.21 2.63
N GLU A 2 8.44 -20.37 3.20
CA GLU A 2 7.35 -21.37 3.23
C GLU A 2 6.08 -20.86 3.91
N LYS A 3 6.22 -20.18 5.05
CA LYS A 3 5.09 -19.57 5.76
C LYS A 3 4.42 -18.46 4.94
N LEU A 4 5.22 -17.65 4.26
CA LEU A 4 4.69 -16.59 3.40
C LEU A 4 3.97 -17.16 2.20
N GLU A 5 4.49 -18.23 1.60
CA GLU A 5 3.83 -18.88 0.47
C GLU A 5 2.49 -19.49 0.88
N LYS A 6 2.42 -20.08 2.06
CA LYS A 6 1.18 -20.63 2.62
C LYS A 6 0.13 -19.52 2.81
N THR A 7 0.55 -18.40 3.38
CA THR A 7 -0.33 -17.25 3.59
C THR A 7 -0.79 -16.66 2.27
N ALA A 8 0.11 -16.53 1.30
CA ALA A 8 -0.23 -16.02 -0.02
C ALA A 8 -1.24 -16.91 -0.73
N ALA A 9 -1.07 -18.24 -0.63
CA ALA A 9 -2.02 -19.18 -1.21
C ALA A 9 -3.41 -19.03 -0.58
N ALA A 10 -3.48 -18.83 0.74
CA ALA A 10 -4.73 -18.59 1.44
C ALA A 10 -5.40 -17.29 1.01
N LEU A 11 -4.64 -16.22 0.84
CA LEU A 11 -5.14 -14.94 0.35
C LEU A 11 -5.71 -15.07 -1.08
N ARG A 12 -5.01 -15.79 -1.95
CA ARG A 12 -5.48 -16.04 -3.32
C ARG A 12 -6.81 -16.76 -3.33
N ARG A 13 -7.01 -17.74 -2.45
CA ARG A 13 -8.29 -18.45 -2.32
C ARG A 13 -9.43 -17.54 -1.90
N ARG A 14 -9.12 -16.43 -1.22
CA ARG A 14 -10.11 -15.44 -0.79
C ARG A 14 -10.29 -14.30 -1.80
N GLY A 15 -9.67 -14.40 -2.97
CA GLY A 15 -9.84 -13.43 -4.04
C GLY A 15 -8.78 -12.34 -4.12
N PHE A 16 -7.75 -12.36 -3.28
CA PHE A 16 -6.66 -11.40 -3.37
C PHE A 16 -5.64 -11.84 -4.41
N GLU A 17 -5.02 -10.86 -5.04
CA GLU A 17 -3.86 -11.09 -5.89
C GLU A 17 -2.62 -10.96 -5.01
N ALA A 18 -2.15 -12.07 -4.48
CA ALA A 18 -1.06 -12.10 -3.52
C ALA A 18 0.25 -12.56 -4.17
N VAL A 19 1.31 -11.80 -3.96
CA VAL A 19 2.65 -12.09 -4.49
C VAL A 19 3.66 -11.96 -3.37
N VAL A 20 4.62 -12.87 -3.32
CA VAL A 20 5.68 -12.89 -2.31
C VAL A 20 7.02 -12.58 -2.95
N PHE A 21 7.80 -11.72 -2.32
CA PHE A 21 9.15 -11.36 -2.77
C PHE A 21 10.15 -11.57 -1.64
N GLU A 22 11.37 -11.88 -2.00
CA GLU A 22 12.44 -12.05 -1.01
C GLU A 22 13.01 -10.70 -0.55
N THR A 23 12.96 -9.68 -1.41
CA THR A 23 13.51 -8.36 -1.10
C THR A 23 12.50 -7.24 -1.36
N ALA A 24 12.69 -6.13 -0.64
CA ALA A 24 11.89 -4.94 -0.86
C ALA A 24 12.07 -4.37 -2.28
N LYS A 25 13.28 -4.48 -2.83
CA LYS A 25 13.55 -4.01 -4.18
C LYS A 25 12.74 -4.76 -5.22
N GLU A 26 12.66 -6.08 -5.09
CA GLU A 26 11.85 -6.90 -6.00
C GLU A 26 10.38 -6.53 -5.94
N ALA A 27 9.86 -6.30 -4.73
CA ALA A 27 8.48 -5.87 -4.54
C ALA A 27 8.22 -4.50 -5.17
N ALA A 28 9.14 -3.55 -4.99
CA ALA A 28 9.01 -2.22 -5.58
C ALA A 28 9.06 -2.28 -7.10
N ASP A 29 9.98 -3.06 -7.67
CA ASP A 29 10.09 -3.22 -9.12
C ASP A 29 8.82 -3.83 -9.71
N TYR A 30 8.23 -4.79 -9.04
CA TYR A 30 6.97 -5.40 -9.46
C TYR A 30 5.83 -4.37 -9.46
N LEU A 31 5.70 -3.60 -8.39
CA LEU A 31 4.67 -2.57 -8.29
C LEU A 31 4.79 -1.53 -9.41
N LEU A 32 6.01 -1.05 -9.65
CA LEU A 32 6.25 -0.04 -10.68
C LEU A 32 5.91 -0.58 -12.08
N SER A 33 6.20 -1.84 -12.33
CA SER A 33 5.90 -2.44 -13.64
C SER A 33 4.43 -2.78 -13.84
N ASP A 34 3.71 -3.05 -12.75
CA ASP A 34 2.30 -3.44 -12.77
C ASP A 34 1.33 -2.25 -12.79
N MET A 35 1.76 -1.09 -12.29
CA MET A 35 0.92 0.10 -12.23
C MET A 35 0.77 0.77 -13.59
N PRO A 36 -0.46 1.19 -13.95
CA PRO A 36 -0.65 2.02 -15.15
C PRO A 36 0.15 3.31 -15.06
N ALA A 37 0.78 3.71 -16.14
CA ALA A 37 1.61 4.91 -16.17
C ALA A 37 0.82 6.18 -15.82
N GLY A 38 1.43 7.03 -14.98
CA GLY A 38 0.87 8.34 -14.66
C GLY A 38 -0.29 8.35 -13.67
N GLU A 39 -0.71 7.20 -13.15
CA GLU A 39 -1.81 7.15 -12.19
C GLU A 39 -1.43 7.80 -10.86
N THR A 40 -2.41 8.47 -10.25
CA THR A 40 -2.26 9.06 -8.92
C THR A 40 -2.31 7.96 -7.87
N VAL A 41 -1.38 8.00 -6.92
CA VAL A 41 -1.27 7.00 -5.85
C VAL A 41 -1.50 7.66 -4.51
N GLY A 42 -2.52 7.21 -3.79
CA GLY A 42 -2.77 7.64 -2.42
C GLY A 42 -2.11 6.69 -1.44
N PHE A 43 -1.65 7.22 -0.30
CA PHE A 43 -1.02 6.43 0.74
C PHE A 43 -1.73 6.59 2.07
N GLY A 44 -1.94 5.47 2.76
CA GLY A 44 -2.24 5.47 4.17
C GLY A 44 -0.95 5.45 4.99
N GLY A 45 -1.06 5.36 6.31
CA GLY A 45 0.12 5.20 7.16
C GLY A 45 0.77 3.85 6.87
N CYS A 46 1.94 3.86 6.27
CA CYS A 46 2.64 2.65 5.86
C CYS A 46 4.14 2.80 6.03
N MET A 47 4.65 2.35 7.17
CA MET A 47 6.07 2.40 7.47
C MET A 47 6.89 1.56 6.49
N THR A 48 6.36 0.44 6.04
CA THR A 48 7.02 -0.43 5.06
C THR A 48 7.30 0.32 3.77
N ALA A 49 6.30 1.03 3.23
CA ALA A 49 6.48 1.82 2.02
C ALA A 49 7.51 2.93 2.23
N LYS A 50 7.51 3.55 3.42
CA LYS A 50 8.47 4.60 3.78
C LYS A 50 9.90 4.06 3.78
N GLN A 51 10.10 2.90 4.38
CA GLN A 51 11.42 2.24 4.43
C GLN A 51 11.89 1.82 3.04
N MET A 52 10.98 1.45 2.16
CA MET A 52 11.30 1.11 0.77
C MET A 52 11.62 2.34 -0.08
N GLY A 53 11.29 3.54 0.38
CA GLY A 53 11.40 4.75 -0.44
C GLY A 53 10.42 4.73 -1.60
N LEU A 54 9.29 4.07 -1.44
CA LEU A 54 8.35 3.83 -2.53
C LEU A 54 7.78 5.12 -3.11
N GLU A 55 7.52 6.14 -2.28
CA GLU A 55 7.03 7.43 -2.73
C GLU A 55 8.01 8.13 -3.68
N THR A 56 9.31 8.02 -3.40
CA THR A 56 10.36 8.59 -4.25
C THR A 56 10.42 7.86 -5.59
N LEU A 57 10.35 6.53 -5.55
CA LEU A 57 10.38 5.71 -6.77
C LEU A 57 9.17 5.98 -7.65
N LEU A 58 7.98 6.12 -7.04
CA LEU A 58 6.76 6.41 -7.79
C LEU A 58 6.81 7.79 -8.44
N ARG A 59 7.29 8.80 -7.73
CA ARG A 59 7.44 10.15 -8.30
C ARG A 59 8.45 10.16 -9.45
N ALA A 60 9.54 9.45 -9.31
CA ALA A 60 10.55 9.31 -10.37
C ALA A 60 9.98 8.62 -11.61
N ALA A 61 8.99 7.75 -11.44
CA ALA A 61 8.31 7.07 -12.54
C ALA A 61 7.14 7.87 -13.13
N GLY A 62 6.89 9.08 -12.62
CA GLY A 62 5.85 9.98 -13.16
C GLY A 62 4.50 9.91 -12.47
N HIS A 63 4.40 9.23 -11.34
CA HIS A 63 3.16 9.17 -10.57
C HIS A 63 3.02 10.36 -9.63
N LYS A 64 1.79 10.84 -9.46
CA LYS A 64 1.46 11.82 -8.42
C LYS A 64 1.23 11.03 -7.13
N VAL A 65 1.88 11.43 -6.04
CA VAL A 65 1.78 10.77 -4.74
C VAL A 65 1.06 11.67 -3.75
N LEU A 66 0.03 11.14 -3.09
CA LEU A 66 -0.76 11.83 -2.08
C LEU A 66 -0.53 11.11 -0.75
N TRP A 67 0.30 11.70 0.12
CA TRP A 67 0.63 11.09 1.41
C TRP A 67 0.61 12.13 2.52
N HIS A 68 -0.30 11.95 3.49
CA HIS A 68 -0.48 12.90 4.60
C HIS A 68 0.75 13.03 5.49
N TRP A 69 1.65 12.04 5.53
CA TRP A 69 2.89 12.12 6.28
C TRP A 69 3.84 13.20 5.76
N GLU A 70 3.65 13.62 4.52
CA GLU A 70 4.46 14.65 3.89
C GLU A 70 3.82 16.03 3.95
N ALA A 71 2.61 16.14 4.50
CA ALA A 71 1.85 17.38 4.53
C ALA A 71 1.91 18.07 5.89
N GLU A 72 1.70 19.39 5.89
CA GLU A 72 1.54 20.13 7.12
C GLU A 72 0.26 19.68 7.85
N PRO A 73 0.25 19.74 9.20
CA PRO A 73 -0.91 19.24 9.96
C PRO A 73 -2.27 19.80 9.53
N ALA A 74 -2.31 21.07 9.17
CA ALA A 74 -3.56 21.71 8.75
C ALA A 74 -4.08 21.17 7.41
N GLU A 75 -3.22 20.63 6.57
CA GLU A 75 -3.57 20.11 5.25
C GLU A 75 -3.89 18.60 5.25
N ARG A 76 -3.52 17.90 6.33
CA ARG A 76 -3.67 16.45 6.41
C ARG A 76 -5.09 15.92 6.22
N PRO A 77 -6.13 16.53 6.83
CA PRO A 77 -7.49 15.99 6.65
C PRO A 77 -7.95 15.99 5.20
N ALA A 78 -7.70 17.07 4.47
CA ALA A 78 -8.06 17.16 3.06
C ALA A 78 -7.25 16.18 2.21
N LEU A 79 -5.97 16.05 2.50
CA LEU A 79 -5.07 15.14 1.78
C LEU A 79 -5.42 13.68 2.04
N LEU A 80 -5.79 13.32 3.27
CA LEU A 80 -6.26 11.96 3.59
C LEU A 80 -7.49 11.62 2.76
N HIS A 81 -8.44 12.54 2.68
CA HIS A 81 -9.66 12.34 1.90
C HIS A 81 -9.35 12.17 0.41
N GLU A 82 -8.49 13.02 -0.13
CA GLU A 82 -8.09 12.95 -1.53
C GLU A 82 -7.36 11.64 -1.84
N ALA A 83 -6.47 11.20 -0.94
CA ALA A 83 -5.74 9.96 -1.11
C ALA A 83 -6.67 8.73 -1.13
N MET A 84 -7.70 8.71 -0.30
CA MET A 84 -8.67 7.62 -0.27
C MET A 84 -9.44 7.46 -1.59
N ASN A 85 -9.54 8.52 -2.37
CA ASN A 85 -10.25 8.52 -3.65
C ASN A 85 -9.32 8.39 -4.84
N ALA A 86 -8.02 8.20 -4.63
CA ALA A 86 -7.07 8.01 -5.71
C ALA A 86 -7.31 6.66 -6.42
N PRO A 87 -6.97 6.56 -7.72
CA PRO A 87 -7.12 5.29 -8.46
C PRO A 87 -6.36 4.12 -7.83
N LEU A 88 -5.22 4.41 -7.20
CA LEU A 88 -4.42 3.41 -6.52
C LEU A 88 -4.18 3.86 -5.08
N TYR A 89 -4.28 2.94 -4.15
CA TYR A 89 -4.09 3.24 -2.74
C TYR A 89 -3.12 2.23 -2.12
N VAL A 90 -2.07 2.72 -1.47
CA VAL A 90 -1.05 1.88 -0.82
C VAL A 90 -1.19 2.00 0.69
N CYS A 91 -1.32 0.88 1.35
CA CYS A 91 -1.32 0.82 2.81
C CYS A 91 -0.78 -0.53 3.26
N SER A 92 -0.58 -0.70 4.56
CA SER A 92 -0.23 -1.99 5.12
C SER A 92 -1.37 -2.54 5.96
N ALA A 93 -1.42 -3.85 6.10
CA ALA A 93 -2.29 -4.51 7.06
C ALA A 93 -1.57 -4.57 8.40
N ASN A 94 -2.31 -4.45 9.50
CA ASN A 94 -1.74 -4.58 10.84
C ASN A 94 -1.28 -6.02 11.10
N ALA A 95 -2.03 -6.99 10.59
CA ALA A 95 -1.66 -8.40 10.66
C ALA A 95 -2.35 -9.16 9.53
N VAL A 96 -1.77 -10.29 9.16
CA VAL A 96 -2.37 -11.23 8.20
C VAL A 96 -2.25 -12.61 8.82
N THR A 97 -3.37 -13.35 8.87
CA THR A 97 -3.36 -14.71 9.39
C THR A 97 -2.92 -15.69 8.31
N GLU A 98 -2.43 -16.86 8.72
CA GLU A 98 -2.00 -17.87 7.76
C GLU A 98 -3.14 -18.44 6.92
N ASP A 99 -4.38 -18.32 7.39
CA ASP A 99 -5.56 -18.72 6.63
C ASP A 99 -6.16 -17.60 5.78
N GLY A 100 -5.46 -16.48 5.65
CA GLY A 100 -5.77 -15.43 4.68
C GLY A 100 -6.74 -14.35 5.16
N LEU A 101 -6.81 -14.08 6.46
CA LEU A 101 -7.58 -12.97 7.00
C LEU A 101 -6.67 -11.77 7.24
N MET A 102 -7.11 -10.59 6.84
CA MET A 102 -6.42 -9.34 7.14
C MET A 102 -7.02 -8.69 8.36
N VAL A 103 -6.15 -8.21 9.26
CA VAL A 103 -6.56 -7.49 10.47
C VAL A 103 -6.16 -6.03 10.30
N GLN A 104 -7.12 -5.12 10.39
CA GLN A 104 -6.91 -3.69 10.27
C GLN A 104 -7.38 -2.97 11.52
N ILE A 105 -6.50 -2.12 12.06
CA ILE A 105 -6.82 -1.23 13.20
C ILE A 105 -6.41 0.17 12.77
N ASP A 106 -7.35 1.09 12.72
CA ASP A 106 -7.12 2.41 12.14
C ASP A 106 -7.72 3.52 13.03
N GLY A 107 -6.88 4.49 13.41
CA GLY A 107 -7.29 5.58 14.26
C GLY A 107 -8.27 6.55 13.62
N THR A 108 -8.20 6.76 12.32
CA THR A 108 -9.05 7.72 11.59
C THR A 108 -10.01 7.04 10.62
N GLY A 109 -9.87 5.74 10.39
CA GLY A 109 -10.70 4.99 9.47
C GLY A 109 -10.30 5.11 7.99
N ASN A 110 -9.27 5.86 7.66
CA ASN A 110 -8.89 6.07 6.27
C ASN A 110 -8.38 4.81 5.58
N ARG A 111 -7.51 4.02 6.25
CA ARG A 111 -7.00 2.77 5.67
C ARG A 111 -8.09 1.72 5.52
N ILE A 112 -8.92 1.58 6.52
CA ILE A 112 -10.02 0.60 6.51
C ILE A 112 -11.01 0.93 5.40
N SER A 113 -11.35 2.20 5.25
CA SER A 113 -12.29 2.65 4.22
C SER A 113 -11.75 2.49 2.81
N ALA A 114 -10.43 2.71 2.61
CA ALA A 114 -9.80 2.67 1.29
C ALA A 114 -9.32 1.27 0.88
N ALA A 115 -9.02 0.45 1.86
CA ALA A 115 -8.56 -0.90 1.59
C ALA A 115 -9.71 -1.79 1.10
#